data_9abe9eaaa4616be14f2a50e473e4fb27
#
_entry.id   9abe9eaaa4616be14f2a50e473e4fb27
#
_cell.length_a   1.000
_cell.length_b   1.000
_cell.length_c   1.000
_cell.angle_alpha   90.00
_cell.angle_beta   90.00
_cell.angle_gamma   90.00
#
_symmetry.space_group_name_H-M   'P 1'
#
loop_
_entity.id
_entity.type
_entity.pdbx_description
1 polymer ?
#
loop_
_entity_poly.entity_id
_entity_poly.type
_entity_poly.pdbx_seq_one_letter_code
_entity_poly.pdbx_strand_id
1 'polypeptide(L)'
;MAGRDSLPQGLLADVKNYLNITWDDEATDAKVSGLIASGMAYLDLKYGAQADYTADGMPRTLLMEYVRYARDSALDVFENNYQAMILGMRNERLVAANAVESTGKAEVG
;
A
#
# COMPACT_ATOMS: atom_id res chain seq x y z
N MET A 1 12.35 13.02 -1.81
CA MET A 1 12.24 11.77 -1.05
C MET A 1 12.72 10.60 -1.90
N ALA A 2 13.52 9.75 -1.31
CA ALA A 2 13.91 8.53 -1.99
C ALA A 2 12.68 7.62 -2.11
N GLY A 3 12.14 7.54 -3.31
CA GLY A 3 11.06 6.59 -3.57
C GLY A 3 11.61 5.20 -3.79
N ARG A 4 10.77 4.32 -4.18
CA ARG A 4 11.17 2.97 -4.55
C ARG A 4 11.71 3.02 -5.98
N ASP A 5 12.86 2.41 -6.21
CA ASP A 5 13.47 2.38 -7.55
C ASP A 5 12.68 1.46 -8.49
N SER A 6 12.04 0.45 -7.92
CA SER A 6 11.27 -0.51 -8.70
C SER A 6 10.16 -1.09 -7.84
N LEU A 7 9.20 -1.76 -8.48
CA LEU A 7 8.15 -2.45 -7.75
C LEU A 7 8.71 -3.69 -7.06
N PRO A 8 8.18 -4.05 -5.88
CA PRO A 8 8.52 -5.33 -5.27
C PRO A 8 8.25 -6.48 -6.24
N GLN A 9 9.12 -7.49 -6.19
CA GLN A 9 9.02 -8.63 -7.10
C GLN A 9 7.68 -9.35 -6.92
N GLY A 10 7.02 -9.63 -8.05
CA GLY A 10 5.74 -10.32 -8.06
C GLY A 10 4.53 -9.44 -7.83
N LEU A 11 4.72 -8.19 -7.41
CA LEU A 11 3.59 -7.33 -7.08
C LEU A 11 2.75 -6.97 -8.31
N LEU A 12 3.39 -6.70 -9.44
CA LEU A 12 2.65 -6.41 -10.68
C LEU A 12 1.75 -7.59 -11.06
N ALA A 13 2.29 -8.80 -11.02
CA ALA A 13 1.52 -10.00 -11.34
C ALA A 13 0.36 -10.18 -10.37
N ASP A 14 0.58 -9.94 -9.09
CA ASP A 14 -0.46 -10.07 -8.06
C ASP A 14 -1.58 -9.05 -8.28
N VAL A 15 -1.22 -7.81 -8.59
CA VAL A 15 -2.21 -6.75 -8.85
C VAL A 15 -2.99 -7.06 -10.12
N LYS A 16 -2.31 -7.48 -11.18
CA LYS A 16 -3.01 -7.88 -12.41
C LYS A 16 -4.01 -9.01 -12.13
N ASN A 17 -3.59 -9.98 -11.34
CA ASN A 17 -4.47 -11.09 -10.97
C ASN A 17 -5.70 -10.59 -10.19
N TYR A 18 -5.48 -9.71 -9.24
CA TYR A 18 -6.56 -9.10 -8.46
C TYR A 18 -7.56 -8.36 -9.36
N LEU A 19 -7.06 -7.70 -10.41
CA LEU A 19 -7.88 -6.92 -11.33
C LEU A 19 -8.46 -7.77 -12.46
N ASN A 20 -8.21 -9.06 -12.46
CA ASN A 20 -8.65 -9.99 -13.52
C ASN A 20 -8.03 -9.66 -14.90
N ILE A 21 -6.82 -9.14 -14.90
CA ILE A 21 -6.06 -8.89 -16.12
C ILE A 21 -5.27 -10.16 -16.44
N THR A 22 -5.76 -10.93 -17.41
CA THR A 22 -5.19 -12.23 -17.75
C THR A 22 -4.29 -12.20 -18.98
N TRP A 23 -4.16 -11.04 -19.62
CA TRP A 23 -3.34 -10.89 -20.84
C TRP A 23 -2.05 -10.16 -20.52
N ASP A 24 -1.04 -10.39 -21.35
CA ASP A 24 0.23 -9.68 -21.28
C ASP A 24 0.28 -8.65 -22.40
N ASP A 25 0.46 -7.39 -22.02
CA ASP A 25 0.50 -6.26 -22.93
C ASP A 25 1.37 -5.18 -22.32
N GLU A 26 2.41 -4.77 -23.04
CA GLU A 26 3.37 -3.78 -22.52
C GLU A 26 2.69 -2.49 -22.06
N ALA A 27 1.76 -1.99 -22.86
CA ALA A 27 1.08 -0.73 -22.51
C ALA A 27 0.23 -0.88 -21.25
N THR A 28 -0.50 -1.99 -21.15
CA THR A 28 -1.29 -2.28 -19.94
C THR A 28 -0.40 -2.44 -18.72
N ASP A 29 0.68 -3.19 -18.86
CA ASP A 29 1.62 -3.44 -17.75
C ASP A 29 2.28 -2.14 -17.29
N ALA A 30 2.66 -1.27 -18.22
CA ALA A 30 3.23 0.04 -17.88
C ALA A 30 2.22 0.90 -17.12
N LYS A 31 0.97 0.91 -17.57
CA LYS A 31 -0.09 1.69 -16.93
C LYS A 31 -0.35 1.17 -15.52
N VAL A 32 -0.50 -0.13 -15.36
CA VAL A 32 -0.74 -0.74 -14.03
C VAL A 32 0.45 -0.50 -13.12
N SER A 33 1.67 -0.65 -13.61
CA SER A 33 2.88 -0.38 -12.83
C SER A 33 2.92 1.05 -12.33
N GLY A 34 2.52 2.01 -13.16
CA GLY A 34 2.43 3.42 -12.77
C GLY A 34 1.42 3.64 -11.67
N LEU A 35 0.25 2.99 -11.76
CA LEU A 35 -0.76 3.09 -10.73
C LEU A 35 -0.30 2.47 -9.41
N ILE A 36 0.42 1.36 -9.48
CA ILE A 36 0.99 0.72 -8.29
C ILE A 36 2.01 1.65 -7.64
N ALA A 37 2.90 2.24 -8.42
CA ALA A 37 3.91 3.16 -7.91
C ALA A 37 3.26 4.38 -7.22
N SER A 38 2.23 4.95 -7.85
CA SER A 38 1.48 6.06 -7.28
C SER A 38 0.79 5.66 -5.98
N GLY A 39 0.20 4.47 -5.97
CA GLY A 39 -0.50 3.95 -4.79
C GLY A 39 0.46 3.73 -3.62
N MET A 40 1.62 3.14 -3.89
CA MET A 40 2.64 2.93 -2.85
C MET A 40 3.12 4.26 -2.28
N ALA A 41 3.37 5.25 -3.13
CA ALA A 41 3.80 6.57 -2.68
C ALA A 41 2.73 7.22 -1.78
N TYR A 42 1.48 7.17 -2.21
CA TYR A 42 0.36 7.71 -1.46
C TYR A 42 0.22 7.02 -0.09
N LEU A 43 0.22 5.71 -0.09
CA LEU A 43 0.02 4.93 1.14
C LEU A 43 1.23 5.01 2.07
N ASP A 44 2.44 5.03 1.54
CA ASP A 44 3.64 5.21 2.35
C ASP A 44 3.60 6.55 3.09
N LEU A 45 3.15 7.60 2.41
CA LEU A 45 3.01 8.92 3.03
C LEU A 45 2.00 8.87 4.18
N LYS A 46 0.86 8.22 3.98
CA LYS A 46 -0.17 8.08 5.02
C LYS A 46 0.31 7.19 6.17
N TYR A 47 1.04 6.14 5.84
CA TYR A 47 1.57 5.19 6.82
C TYR A 47 2.69 5.82 7.66
N GLY A 48 3.43 6.74 7.07
CA GLY A 48 4.56 7.39 7.73
C GLY A 48 5.89 6.67 7.55
N ALA A 49 5.93 5.66 6.70
CA ALA A 49 7.13 4.88 6.40
C ALA A 49 6.84 4.07 5.15
N GLN A 50 7.85 3.38 4.62
CA GLN A 50 7.61 2.43 3.53
C GLN A 50 6.94 1.18 4.10
N ALA A 51 5.76 0.86 3.60
CA ALA A 51 5.03 -0.33 4.01
C ALA A 51 5.43 -1.54 3.16
N ASP A 52 5.14 -2.73 3.66
CA ASP A 52 5.36 -3.97 2.92
C ASP A 52 4.04 -4.37 2.24
N TYR A 53 4.02 -4.26 0.92
CA TYR A 53 2.84 -4.57 0.12
C TYR A 53 2.83 -6.01 -0.38
N THR A 54 3.84 -6.80 -0.03
CA THR A 54 3.93 -8.20 -0.42
C THR A 54 3.40 -9.14 0.65
N ALA A 55 3.34 -8.67 1.90
CA ALA A 55 2.79 -9.44 3.00
C ALA A 55 1.30 -9.16 3.15
N ASP A 56 0.52 -10.14 3.57
CA ASP A 56 -0.89 -9.95 3.86
C ASP A 56 -1.07 -8.90 4.96
N GLY A 57 -2.06 -8.06 4.80
CA GLY A 57 -2.34 -7.00 5.77
C GLY A 57 -2.98 -5.79 5.13
N MET A 58 -3.22 -4.77 5.94
CA MET A 58 -3.90 -3.56 5.48
C MET A 58 -3.17 -2.83 4.35
N PRO A 59 -1.83 -2.68 4.38
CA PRO A 59 -1.15 -2.00 3.28
C PRO A 59 -1.40 -2.67 1.93
N ARG A 60 -1.29 -3.99 1.87
CA ARG A 60 -1.53 -4.73 0.63
C ARG A 60 -2.97 -4.57 0.15
N THR A 61 -3.93 -4.74 1.06
CA THR A 61 -5.35 -4.59 0.74
C THR A 61 -5.64 -3.20 0.20
N LEU A 62 -5.12 -2.18 0.87
CA LEU A 62 -5.33 -0.78 0.45
C LEU A 62 -4.70 -0.51 -0.92
N LEU A 63 -3.52 -1.07 -1.19
CA LEU A 63 -2.89 -0.88 -2.49
C LEU A 63 -3.72 -1.51 -3.61
N MET A 64 -4.21 -2.71 -3.40
CA MET A 64 -5.05 -3.39 -4.39
C MET A 64 -6.29 -2.57 -4.72
N GLU A 65 -6.95 -2.06 -3.68
CA GLU A 65 -8.14 -1.23 -3.86
C GLU A 65 -7.81 0.13 -4.46
N TYR A 66 -6.68 0.74 -4.08
CA TYR A 66 -6.23 1.99 -4.70
C TYR A 66 -6.11 1.83 -6.22
N VAL A 67 -5.43 0.79 -6.67
CA VAL A 67 -5.23 0.58 -8.11
C VAL A 67 -6.57 0.31 -8.81
N ARG A 68 -7.44 -0.47 -8.17
CA ARG A 68 -8.77 -0.76 -8.73
C ARG A 68 -9.56 0.51 -8.98
N TYR A 69 -9.64 1.39 -7.97
CA TYR A 69 -10.36 2.66 -8.11
C TYR A 69 -9.65 3.63 -9.05
N ALA A 70 -8.31 3.65 -9.04
CA ALA A 70 -7.55 4.53 -9.91
C ALA A 70 -7.78 4.21 -11.39
N ARG A 71 -7.89 2.92 -11.74
CA ARG A 71 -8.20 2.51 -13.11
C ARG A 71 -9.53 3.06 -13.58
N ASP A 72 -10.48 3.22 -12.68
CA ASP A 72 -11.81 3.73 -12.99
C ASP A 72 -11.92 5.24 -12.77
N SER A 73 -10.80 5.92 -12.54
CA SER A 73 -10.75 7.37 -12.27
C SER A 73 -11.63 7.75 -11.07
N ALA A 74 -11.64 6.91 -10.04
CA ALA A 74 -12.53 7.05 -8.88
C ALA A 74 -11.74 7.12 -7.56
N LEU A 75 -10.55 7.75 -7.57
CA LEU A 75 -9.75 7.86 -6.35
C LEU A 75 -10.44 8.67 -5.24
N ASP A 76 -11.31 9.60 -5.60
CA ASP A 76 -12.10 10.34 -4.63
C ASP A 76 -13.04 9.40 -3.86
N VAL A 77 -13.62 8.42 -4.55
CA VAL A 77 -14.46 7.40 -3.92
C VAL A 77 -13.60 6.50 -3.02
N PHE A 78 -12.40 6.14 -3.48
CA PHE A 78 -11.47 5.36 -2.68
C PHE A 78 -11.18 6.07 -1.35
N GLU A 79 -10.82 7.34 -1.41
CA GLU A 79 -10.51 8.10 -0.19
C GLU A 79 -11.68 8.13 0.79
N ASN A 80 -12.89 8.36 0.30
CA ASN A 80 -14.07 8.35 1.14
C ASN A 80 -14.34 6.99 1.78
N ASN A 81 -14.20 5.93 1.00
CA ASN A 81 -14.54 4.58 1.47
C ASN A 81 -13.48 3.99 2.40
N TYR A 82 -12.21 4.37 2.22
CA TYR A 82 -11.10 3.71 2.92
C TYR A 82 -10.36 4.59 3.91
N GLN A 83 -10.85 5.81 4.15
CA GLN A 83 -10.21 6.75 5.08
C GLN A 83 -10.02 6.14 6.47
N ALA A 84 -11.03 5.48 6.99
CA ALA A 84 -10.95 4.85 8.31
C ALA A 84 -9.91 3.73 8.35
N MET A 85 -9.83 2.93 7.27
CA MET A 85 -8.85 1.85 7.18
C MET A 85 -7.43 2.41 7.08
N ILE A 86 -7.24 3.50 6.34
CA ILE A 86 -5.94 4.17 6.22
C ILE A 86 -5.49 4.67 7.59
N LEU A 87 -6.38 5.31 8.33
CA LEU A 87 -6.08 5.77 9.69
C LEU A 87 -5.78 4.60 10.62
N GLY A 88 -6.54 3.50 10.48
CA GLY A 88 -6.30 2.29 11.26
C GLY A 88 -4.93 1.70 11.01
N MET A 89 -4.51 1.66 9.74
CA MET A 89 -3.17 1.19 9.36
C MET A 89 -2.07 2.02 10.02
N ARG A 90 -2.22 3.34 9.98
CA ARG A 90 -1.25 4.25 10.60
C ARG A 90 -1.22 4.08 12.11
N ASN A 91 -2.38 4.00 12.74
CA ASN A 91 -2.48 3.84 14.19
C ASN A 91 -1.88 2.52 14.64
N GLU A 92 -2.10 1.45 13.90
CA GLU A 92 -1.53 0.13 14.18
C GLU A 92 0.00 0.19 14.19
N ARG A 93 0.58 0.89 13.22
CA ARG A 93 2.04 1.08 13.17
C ARG A 93 2.55 1.85 14.41
N LEU A 94 1.86 2.92 14.76
CA LEU A 94 2.26 3.76 15.90
C LEU A 94 2.12 3.01 17.23
N VAL A 95 1.07 2.22 17.39
CA VAL A 95 0.88 1.41 18.58
C VAL A 95 1.98 0.35 18.70
N ALA A 96 2.31 -0.31 17.61
CA ALA A 96 3.38 -1.32 17.59
C ALA A 96 4.73 -0.69 17.98
N ALA A 97 5.03 0.49 17.45
CA ALA A 97 6.27 1.20 17.77
C ALA A 97 6.31 1.59 19.26
N ASN A 98 5.20 2.10 19.79
CA ASN A 98 5.10 2.47 21.20
C ASN A 98 5.21 1.25 22.11
N ALA A 99 4.62 0.14 21.74
CA ALA A 99 4.70 -1.09 22.52
C ALA A 99 6.14 -1.58 22.61
N VAL A 100 6.90 -1.52 21.52
CA VAL A 100 8.32 -1.89 21.54
C VAL A 100 9.12 -0.96 22.47
N GLU A 101 8.89 0.34 22.36
CA GLU A 101 9.56 1.32 23.24
C GLU A 101 9.21 1.10 24.71
N SER A 102 7.93 0.88 25.00
CA SER A 102 7.48 0.65 26.36
C SER A 102 8.09 -0.61 26.95
N THR A 103 8.18 -1.68 26.18
CA THR A 103 8.82 -2.93 26.60
C THR A 103 10.31 -2.70 26.91
N GLY A 104 11.01 -1.98 26.04
CA GLY A 104 12.40 -1.64 26.25
C GLY A 104 12.62 -0.83 27.53
N LYS A 105 11.77 0.16 27.77
CA LYS A 105 11.82 0.97 28.99
C LYS A 105 11.55 0.15 30.23
N ALA A 106 10.58 -0.75 30.16
CA ALA A 106 10.25 -1.61 31.28
C ALA A 106 11.42 -2.52 31.66
N GLU A 107 12.15 -3.03 30.68
CA GLU A 107 13.31 -3.87 30.90
C GLU A 107 14.46 -3.09 31.55
N VAL A 108 14.64 -1.84 31.16
CA VAL A 108 15.68 -0.98 31.69
C VAL A 108 15.33 -0.52 33.11
N GLY A 109 14.06 -0.29 33.33
CA GLY A 109 13.58 0.14 34.62
C GLY A 109 13.48 -0.99 35.59
#